data_66a07e58e36e080d8f5e98f4881b335c
#
_entry.id   66a07e58e36e080d8f5e98f4881b335c
#
_cell.length_a   1.000
_cell.length_b   1.000
_cell.length_c   1.000
_cell.angle_alpha   90.00
_cell.angle_beta   90.00
_cell.angle_gamma   90.00
#
_symmetry.space_group_name_H-M   'P 1'
#
loop_
_entity.id
_entity.type
_entity.pdbx_description
1 polymer ?
#
loop_
_entity_poly.entity_id
_entity_poly.type
_entity_poly.pdbx_seq_one_letter_code
_entity_poly.pdbx_strand_id
1 'polypeptide(L)'
;MRILIPLLLTFITFASVASAQSKKDKIEIGVQSTSLTLFHPDFPFDDVQTGVGGRVTYNFNRSIAAEAELNFLPQKQIILTAEGNAIQAQFGVKIGKRFDKVGLFGKVRPGFLSVGRVGFLIPISQGQFDVKIERQTFFSTDFGGVLELYPSKRTVVRFDAGDTVLRHPARFNLVSIPTPAEPAIRPAKYKHNFQFTAGVSFRLGDFPDEDVTTGGEQDRTRRFEAGAQFTSLVVEPSINQSLSASALRKHTEPGFGGRFTFNLTESIALEAEGNYFTRTQFSTDDGHIFQGQFGGKVGKRFDRWGLFGKARPGFVAFTRVFDFLQGAQTGPNIPVRTNYYPSLDAGGVVEFYISPRWMARFDVGDTMIRYREIRIQGSTQSFILQPGQTRHNLQLSSGIGFRF
;
A
#
# COMPACT_ATOMS: atom_id res chain seq x y z
N MET A 1 -7.00 -18.16 -1.48
CA MET A 1 -6.18 -18.71 -2.57
C MET A 1 -6.96 -19.30 -3.75
N ARG A 2 -8.18 -19.78 -3.61
CA ARG A 2 -8.97 -20.38 -4.73
C ARG A 2 -9.60 -19.39 -5.73
N ILE A 3 -9.65 -18.10 -5.45
CA ILE A 3 -10.29 -17.08 -6.31
C ILE A 3 -9.26 -16.32 -7.17
N LEU A 4 -7.98 -16.28 -6.80
CA LEU A 4 -6.93 -15.57 -7.55
C LEU A 4 -6.58 -16.24 -8.89
N ILE A 5 -6.68 -17.55 -8.98
CA ILE A 5 -6.35 -18.31 -10.20
C ILE A 5 -7.35 -18.02 -11.34
N PRO A 6 -8.70 -18.02 -11.13
CA PRO A 6 -9.63 -17.69 -12.21
C PRO A 6 -9.55 -16.22 -12.64
N LEU A 7 -9.24 -15.28 -11.74
CA LEU A 7 -9.07 -13.87 -12.09
C LEU A 7 -7.84 -13.66 -12.97
N LEU A 8 -6.75 -14.33 -12.69
CA LEU A 8 -5.52 -14.32 -13.49
C LEU A 8 -5.73 -14.97 -14.87
N LEU A 9 -6.47 -16.09 -14.92
CA LEU A 9 -6.85 -16.76 -16.17
C LEU A 9 -7.78 -15.91 -17.04
N THR A 10 -8.74 -15.21 -16.44
CA THR A 10 -9.64 -14.30 -17.18
C THR A 10 -8.86 -13.13 -17.78
N PHE A 11 -7.84 -12.62 -17.10
CA PHE A 11 -6.96 -11.57 -17.62
C PHE A 11 -6.09 -12.06 -18.81
N ILE A 12 -5.61 -13.31 -18.75
CA ILE A 12 -4.80 -13.93 -19.82
C ILE A 12 -5.67 -14.20 -21.06
N THR A 13 -6.94 -14.58 -20.91
CA THR A 13 -7.85 -14.79 -22.03
C THR A 13 -8.27 -13.50 -22.72
N PHE A 14 -8.41 -12.37 -22.01
CA PHE A 14 -8.61 -11.06 -22.63
C PHE A 14 -7.40 -10.58 -23.44
N ALA A 15 -6.18 -10.92 -23.01
CA ALA A 15 -4.97 -10.58 -23.77
C ALA A 15 -4.87 -11.34 -25.11
N SER A 16 -5.45 -12.53 -25.21
CA SER A 16 -5.41 -13.34 -26.45
C SER A 16 -6.47 -12.91 -27.50
N VAL A 17 -7.57 -12.29 -27.08
CA VAL A 17 -8.59 -11.77 -28.01
C VAL A 17 -8.17 -10.44 -28.66
N ALA A 18 -7.29 -9.67 -28.03
CA ALA A 18 -6.77 -8.41 -28.58
C ALA A 18 -5.79 -8.58 -29.76
N SER A 19 -5.39 -9.80 -30.10
CA SER A 19 -4.38 -10.10 -31.13
C SER A 19 -4.91 -10.15 -32.58
N ALA A 20 -6.20 -9.92 -32.80
CA ALA A 20 -6.84 -10.26 -34.08
C ALA A 20 -7.16 -9.05 -35.01
N GLN A 21 -6.76 -7.82 -34.71
CA GLN A 21 -6.98 -6.70 -35.62
C GLN A 21 -5.76 -5.80 -35.79
N SER A 22 -5.19 -5.84 -36.96
CA SER A 22 -4.14 -4.98 -37.53
C SER A 22 -4.61 -3.51 -37.63
N LYS A 23 -4.59 -2.78 -36.54
CA LYS A 23 -4.51 -1.31 -36.51
C LYS A 23 -3.68 -0.95 -35.27
N LYS A 24 -2.66 -0.10 -35.47
CA LYS A 24 -1.71 0.45 -34.47
C LYS A 24 -2.30 0.45 -33.06
N ASP A 25 -2.07 -0.64 -32.31
CA ASP A 25 -2.75 -0.88 -31.05
C ASP A 25 -2.18 0.03 -29.96
N LYS A 26 -2.98 0.99 -29.55
CA LYS A 26 -2.67 2.00 -28.55
C LYS A 26 -3.00 1.53 -27.13
N ILE A 27 -2.97 0.22 -26.90
CA ILE A 27 -3.39 -0.41 -25.64
C ILE A 27 -2.18 -0.67 -24.74
N GLU A 28 -2.31 -0.33 -23.47
CA GLU A 28 -1.37 -0.73 -22.42
C GLU A 28 -2.12 -1.60 -21.40
N ILE A 29 -1.51 -2.72 -20.99
CA ILE A 29 -2.04 -3.60 -19.93
C ILE A 29 -0.99 -3.67 -18.84
N GLY A 30 -1.40 -3.45 -17.59
CA GLY A 30 -0.49 -3.42 -16.46
C GLY A 30 -1.01 -4.08 -15.19
N VAL A 31 -0.07 -4.40 -14.33
CA VAL A 31 -0.30 -4.84 -12.96
C VAL A 31 0.27 -3.80 -11.99
N GLN A 32 -0.34 -3.69 -10.83
CA GLN A 32 0.02 -2.65 -9.87
C GLN A 32 -0.23 -3.08 -8.42
N SER A 33 0.50 -2.47 -7.50
CA SER A 33 0.15 -2.39 -6.09
C SER A 33 -0.54 -1.06 -5.82
N THR A 34 -1.51 -1.04 -4.92
CA THR A 34 -2.23 0.17 -4.50
C THR A 34 -2.30 0.23 -2.98
N SER A 35 -2.15 1.43 -2.42
CA SER A 35 -2.40 1.75 -1.03
C SER A 35 -3.44 2.85 -0.98
N LEU A 36 -4.56 2.59 -0.31
CA LEU A 36 -5.70 3.49 -0.18
C LEU A 36 -5.96 3.74 1.30
N THR A 37 -5.88 5.00 1.72
CA THR A 37 -6.31 5.42 3.06
C THR A 37 -7.83 5.51 3.07
N LEU A 38 -8.49 4.87 4.03
CA LEU A 38 -9.94 4.92 4.20
C LEU A 38 -10.29 5.64 5.49
N PHE A 39 -10.81 6.86 5.37
CA PHE A 39 -11.33 7.62 6.50
C PHE A 39 -12.73 7.15 6.86
N HIS A 40 -12.90 6.71 8.11
CA HIS A 40 -14.21 6.33 8.60
C HIS A 40 -15.11 7.57 8.77
N PRO A 41 -16.39 7.57 8.32
CA PRO A 41 -17.26 8.74 8.41
C PRO A 41 -17.65 9.11 9.85
N ASP A 42 -17.65 8.16 10.77
CA ASP A 42 -18.20 8.30 12.13
C ASP A 42 -17.17 8.14 13.25
N PHE A 43 -15.94 7.70 12.93
CA PHE A 43 -14.88 7.51 13.90
C PHE A 43 -13.64 8.34 13.51
N PRO A 44 -12.86 8.82 14.47
CA PRO A 44 -11.67 9.64 14.21
C PRO A 44 -10.45 8.81 13.77
N PHE A 45 -10.63 7.57 13.34
CA PHE A 45 -9.55 6.75 12.83
C PHE A 45 -9.70 6.50 11.34
N ASP A 46 -8.56 6.34 10.73
CA ASP A 46 -8.40 5.92 9.35
C ASP A 46 -7.71 4.57 9.30
N ASP A 47 -8.00 3.83 8.26
CA ASP A 47 -7.37 2.56 7.95
C ASP A 47 -6.71 2.65 6.58
N VAL A 48 -5.54 2.05 6.43
CA VAL A 48 -4.86 1.96 5.14
C VAL A 48 -4.99 0.54 4.61
N GLN A 49 -5.53 0.45 3.41
CA GLN A 49 -5.71 -0.80 2.70
C GLN A 49 -4.66 -0.91 1.61
N THR A 50 -3.85 -1.97 1.64
CA THR A 50 -2.92 -2.28 0.56
C THR A 50 -3.41 -3.48 -0.23
N GLY A 51 -3.33 -3.39 -1.56
CA GLY A 51 -3.80 -4.41 -2.46
C GLY A 51 -3.02 -4.48 -3.76
N VAL A 52 -3.54 -5.31 -4.65
CA VAL A 52 -3.02 -5.52 -5.99
C VAL A 52 -4.12 -5.31 -7.01
N GLY A 53 -3.75 -4.86 -8.19
CA GLY A 53 -4.73 -4.58 -9.24
C GLY A 53 -4.17 -4.71 -10.64
N GLY A 54 -5.07 -4.48 -11.58
CA GLY A 54 -4.77 -4.41 -13.00
C GLY A 54 -5.31 -3.14 -13.63
N ARG A 55 -4.67 -2.70 -14.69
CA ARG A 55 -5.07 -1.53 -15.45
C ARG A 55 -5.00 -1.80 -16.94
N VAL A 56 -5.97 -1.27 -17.66
CA VAL A 56 -5.98 -1.17 -19.12
C VAL A 56 -6.03 0.31 -19.47
N THR A 57 -5.14 0.74 -20.36
CA THR A 57 -5.07 2.12 -20.86
C THR A 57 -5.20 2.10 -22.39
N TYR A 58 -6.07 2.94 -22.92
CA TYR A 58 -6.18 3.19 -24.36
C TYR A 58 -5.70 4.61 -24.67
N ASN A 59 -4.61 4.72 -25.39
CA ASN A 59 -3.99 6.00 -25.74
C ASN A 59 -4.60 6.56 -27.04
N PHE A 60 -5.43 7.61 -26.95
CA PHE A 60 -5.95 8.30 -28.14
C PHE A 60 -4.83 9.00 -28.92
N ASN A 61 -3.92 9.64 -28.17
CA ASN A 61 -2.74 10.32 -28.68
C ASN A 61 -1.65 10.38 -27.60
N ARG A 62 -0.58 11.17 -27.80
CA ARG A 62 0.53 11.32 -26.82
C ARG A 62 0.11 12.00 -25.52
N SER A 63 -1.00 12.76 -25.52
CA SER A 63 -1.40 13.61 -24.41
C SER A 63 -2.66 13.12 -23.70
N ILE A 64 -3.51 12.32 -24.33
CA ILE A 64 -4.83 11.92 -23.82
C ILE A 64 -4.98 10.41 -23.91
N ALA A 65 -5.40 9.79 -22.81
CA ALA A 65 -5.73 8.36 -22.76
C ALA A 65 -6.96 8.11 -21.89
N ALA A 66 -7.73 7.06 -22.24
CA ALA A 66 -8.74 6.49 -21.36
C ALA A 66 -8.13 5.35 -20.54
N GLU A 67 -8.62 5.16 -19.31
CA GLU A 67 -8.11 4.17 -18.38
C GLU A 67 -9.26 3.42 -17.70
N ALA A 68 -9.04 2.13 -17.47
CA ALA A 68 -9.85 1.30 -16.60
C ALA A 68 -8.93 0.59 -15.60
N GLU A 69 -9.28 0.63 -14.32
CA GLU A 69 -8.49 0.09 -13.23
C GLU A 69 -9.37 -0.75 -12.31
N LEU A 70 -8.87 -1.90 -11.88
CA LEU A 70 -9.50 -2.78 -10.92
C LEU A 70 -8.48 -3.16 -9.84
N ASN A 71 -8.76 -2.83 -8.58
CA ASN A 71 -7.92 -3.14 -7.44
C ASN A 71 -8.65 -4.07 -6.46
N PHE A 72 -7.94 -5.07 -5.98
CA PHE A 72 -8.37 -5.97 -4.91
C PHE A 72 -7.59 -5.68 -3.64
N LEU A 73 -8.29 -5.34 -2.56
CA LEU A 73 -7.75 -4.97 -1.26
C LEU A 73 -8.12 -6.10 -0.28
N PRO A 74 -7.19 -7.04 0.01
CA PRO A 74 -7.48 -8.28 0.73
C PRO A 74 -7.60 -8.09 2.24
N GLN A 75 -7.21 -6.93 2.79
CA GLN A 75 -7.23 -6.71 4.23
C GLN A 75 -8.65 -6.63 4.77
N LYS A 76 -8.84 -7.24 5.93
CA LYS A 76 -10.08 -7.17 6.69
C LYS A 76 -10.13 -5.83 7.41
N GLN A 77 -11.15 -5.03 7.15
CA GLN A 77 -11.32 -3.74 7.83
C GLN A 77 -11.67 -3.92 9.30
N ILE A 78 -11.19 -2.99 10.15
CA ILE A 78 -11.45 -2.96 11.59
C ILE A 78 -12.67 -2.08 11.89
N ILE A 79 -13.73 -2.25 11.22
CA ILE A 79 -14.99 -1.64 11.66
C ILE A 79 -15.74 -2.71 12.42
N LEU A 80 -16.11 -2.45 13.65
CA LEU A 80 -16.76 -3.23 14.71
C LEU A 80 -17.40 -4.59 14.35
N THR A 81 -17.67 -4.87 13.07
CA THR A 81 -18.28 -6.12 12.57
C THR A 81 -17.81 -6.52 11.17
N ALA A 82 -16.92 -5.76 10.51
CA ALA A 82 -16.60 -6.00 9.11
C ALA A 82 -15.39 -6.92 8.94
N GLU A 83 -15.61 -8.12 8.48
CA GLU A 83 -14.59 -9.07 8.03
C GLU A 83 -14.66 -9.23 6.51
N GLY A 84 -14.28 -8.26 5.73
CA GLY A 84 -14.40 -8.38 4.28
C GLY A 84 -13.26 -7.71 3.52
N ASN A 85 -13.01 -8.23 2.33
CA ASN A 85 -12.15 -7.60 1.35
C ASN A 85 -12.87 -6.42 0.67
N ALA A 86 -12.10 -5.50 0.11
CA ALA A 86 -12.64 -4.45 -0.74
C ALA A 86 -12.22 -4.65 -2.20
N ILE A 87 -13.07 -4.21 -3.12
CA ILE A 87 -12.83 -4.16 -4.55
C ILE A 87 -13.09 -2.73 -5.00
N GLN A 88 -12.10 -2.13 -5.66
CA GLN A 88 -12.21 -0.80 -6.25
C GLN A 88 -12.17 -0.94 -7.77
N ALA A 89 -13.12 -0.33 -8.46
CA ALA A 89 -13.08 -0.20 -9.92
C ALA A 89 -13.24 1.26 -10.30
N GLN A 90 -12.39 1.73 -11.20
CA GLN A 90 -12.32 3.13 -11.62
C GLN A 90 -12.15 3.20 -13.14
N PHE A 91 -12.81 4.18 -13.77
CA PHE A 91 -12.75 4.44 -15.20
C PHE A 91 -12.55 5.93 -15.40
N GLY A 92 -11.74 6.33 -16.35
CA GLY A 92 -11.57 7.75 -16.58
C GLY A 92 -10.55 8.09 -17.61
N VAL A 93 -10.00 9.28 -17.47
CA VAL A 93 -9.03 9.81 -18.42
C VAL A 93 -7.79 10.30 -17.72
N LYS A 94 -6.66 10.22 -18.41
CA LYS A 94 -5.45 10.97 -18.09
C LYS A 94 -5.11 11.93 -19.21
N ILE A 95 -4.64 13.13 -18.83
CA ILE A 95 -4.26 14.19 -19.75
C ILE A 95 -2.92 14.76 -19.31
N GLY A 96 -1.98 14.90 -20.23
CA GLY A 96 -0.64 15.39 -19.90
C GLY A 96 0.32 15.39 -21.07
N LYS A 97 1.61 15.26 -20.76
CA LYS A 97 2.68 15.31 -21.75
C LYS A 97 3.65 14.15 -21.60
N ARG A 98 4.00 13.53 -22.72
CA ARG A 98 5.06 12.53 -22.81
C ARG A 98 6.33 13.16 -23.35
N PHE A 99 7.42 12.87 -22.67
CA PHE A 99 8.79 13.12 -23.09
C PHE A 99 9.45 11.78 -23.43
N ASP A 100 10.69 11.77 -23.89
CA ASP A 100 11.37 10.56 -24.35
C ASP A 100 11.41 9.42 -23.31
N LYS A 101 11.69 9.75 -22.05
CA LYS A 101 11.87 8.77 -20.98
C LYS A 101 10.86 8.91 -19.84
N VAL A 102 10.09 10.00 -19.83
CA VAL A 102 9.20 10.36 -18.72
C VAL A 102 7.89 10.90 -19.27
N GLY A 103 6.77 10.57 -18.65
CA GLY A 103 5.45 11.15 -18.88
C GLY A 103 4.88 11.74 -17.60
N LEU A 104 4.26 12.90 -17.69
CA LEU A 104 3.57 13.57 -16.60
C LEU A 104 2.12 13.84 -17.01
N PHE A 105 1.17 13.33 -16.21
CA PHE A 105 -0.26 13.46 -16.50
C PHE A 105 -1.03 13.81 -15.24
N GLY A 106 -2.15 14.53 -15.43
CA GLY A 106 -3.24 14.57 -14.48
C GLY A 106 -4.26 13.50 -14.81
N LYS A 107 -4.94 12.95 -13.81
CA LYS A 107 -5.98 11.94 -13.97
C LYS A 107 -7.28 12.32 -13.26
N VAL A 108 -8.41 11.89 -13.84
CA VAL A 108 -9.74 11.92 -13.23
C VAL A 108 -10.43 10.60 -13.52
N ARG A 109 -10.82 9.85 -12.49
CA ARG A 109 -11.40 8.51 -12.62
C ARG A 109 -12.59 8.32 -11.67
N PRO A 110 -13.83 8.57 -12.12
CA PRO A 110 -15.01 8.10 -11.39
C PRO A 110 -15.04 6.58 -11.32
N GLY A 111 -15.72 6.04 -10.30
CA GLY A 111 -15.80 4.62 -10.08
C GLY A 111 -16.53 4.25 -8.81
N PHE A 112 -16.22 3.10 -8.26
CA PHE A 112 -16.80 2.63 -7.02
C PHE A 112 -15.80 1.84 -6.17
N LEU A 113 -16.02 1.88 -4.85
CA LEU A 113 -15.37 1.03 -3.87
C LEU A 113 -16.45 0.14 -3.22
N SER A 114 -16.32 -1.17 -3.38
CA SER A 114 -17.22 -2.16 -2.80
C SER A 114 -16.54 -2.91 -1.67
N VAL A 115 -17.03 -2.72 -0.43
CA VAL A 115 -16.48 -3.29 0.79
C VAL A 115 -17.36 -4.43 1.27
N GLY A 116 -16.76 -5.59 1.54
CA GLY A 116 -17.49 -6.78 2.00
C GLY A 116 -17.78 -6.77 3.48
N ARG A 117 -18.91 -7.37 3.89
CA ARG A 117 -19.29 -7.68 5.27
C ARG A 117 -19.29 -6.47 6.22
N VAL A 118 -19.91 -5.37 5.81
CA VAL A 118 -20.11 -4.20 6.67
C VAL A 118 -21.34 -4.44 7.54
N GLY A 119 -21.19 -4.30 8.86
CA GLY A 119 -22.29 -4.47 9.79
C GLY A 119 -23.10 -3.19 9.99
N PHE A 120 -24.41 -3.32 10.03
CA PHE A 120 -25.36 -2.23 10.32
C PHE A 120 -26.28 -2.63 11.45
N LEU A 121 -26.57 -1.70 12.36
CA LEU A 121 -27.65 -1.84 13.30
C LEU A 121 -28.97 -1.44 12.63
N ILE A 122 -29.91 -2.34 12.61
CA ILE A 122 -31.29 -2.10 12.12
C ILE A 122 -32.21 -2.07 13.33
N PRO A 123 -32.96 -0.99 13.55
CA PRO A 123 -33.93 -0.96 14.61
C PRO A 123 -35.08 -1.96 14.29
N ILE A 124 -35.35 -2.89 15.19
CA ILE A 124 -36.45 -3.87 15.07
C ILE A 124 -37.71 -3.37 15.83
N SER A 125 -37.48 -2.81 17.03
CA SER A 125 -38.54 -2.28 17.90
C SER A 125 -37.93 -1.23 18.85
N GLN A 126 -38.79 -0.61 19.70
CA GLN A 126 -38.28 0.38 20.68
C GLN A 126 -37.14 -0.20 21.51
N GLY A 127 -35.92 0.31 21.30
CA GLY A 127 -34.70 -0.07 22.04
C GLY A 127 -34.05 -1.40 21.64
N GLN A 128 -34.56 -2.10 20.63
CA GLN A 128 -33.96 -3.34 20.12
C GLN A 128 -33.36 -3.12 18.73
N PHE A 129 -32.15 -3.63 18.53
CA PHE A 129 -31.42 -3.54 17.28
C PHE A 129 -30.96 -4.93 16.83
N ASP A 130 -31.00 -5.16 15.54
CA ASP A 130 -30.43 -6.33 14.89
C ASP A 130 -29.14 -5.90 14.11
N VAL A 131 -28.19 -6.81 13.92
CA VAL A 131 -26.97 -6.56 13.17
C VAL A 131 -27.07 -7.19 11.79
N LYS A 132 -27.32 -6.39 10.77
CA LYS A 132 -27.27 -6.86 9.38
C LYS A 132 -25.88 -6.71 8.83
N ILE A 133 -25.30 -7.79 8.31
CA ILE A 133 -23.98 -7.81 7.69
C ILE A 133 -24.15 -7.96 6.20
N GLU A 134 -23.74 -6.96 5.42
CA GLU A 134 -23.82 -6.99 3.96
C GLU A 134 -22.65 -6.26 3.28
N ARG A 135 -22.48 -6.48 1.97
CA ARG A 135 -21.55 -5.74 1.14
C ARG A 135 -22.08 -4.34 0.88
N GLN A 136 -21.22 -3.34 1.06
CA GLN A 136 -21.54 -1.95 0.73
C GLN A 136 -20.72 -1.47 -0.46
N THR A 137 -21.36 -0.71 -1.34
CA THR A 137 -20.72 -0.08 -2.49
C THR A 137 -20.86 1.44 -2.39
N PHE A 138 -19.72 2.12 -2.45
CA PHE A 138 -19.61 3.59 -2.40
C PHE A 138 -19.21 4.10 -3.77
N PHE A 139 -19.87 5.15 -4.23
CA PHE A 139 -19.35 5.91 -5.38
C PHE A 139 -18.04 6.59 -5.01
N SER A 140 -17.06 6.53 -5.90
CA SER A 140 -15.74 7.13 -5.72
C SER A 140 -15.35 7.96 -6.93
N THR A 141 -14.50 8.97 -6.72
CA THR A 141 -13.82 9.67 -7.81
C THR A 141 -12.38 9.93 -7.38
N ASP A 142 -11.43 9.49 -8.21
CA ASP A 142 -10.00 9.65 -7.98
C ASP A 142 -9.45 10.77 -8.85
N PHE A 143 -8.78 11.74 -8.22
CA PHE A 143 -8.11 12.88 -8.85
C PHE A 143 -6.64 12.85 -8.48
N GLY A 144 -5.73 13.04 -9.43
CA GLY A 144 -4.33 13.02 -9.06
C GLY A 144 -3.35 13.19 -10.20
N GLY A 145 -2.09 13.00 -9.85
CA GLY A 145 -0.96 13.01 -10.76
C GLY A 145 -0.49 11.61 -11.12
N VAL A 146 0.08 11.49 -12.29
CA VAL A 146 0.66 10.26 -12.84
C VAL A 146 2.06 10.57 -13.35
N LEU A 147 3.03 9.78 -12.88
CA LEU A 147 4.39 9.74 -13.38
C LEU A 147 4.60 8.43 -14.14
N GLU A 148 4.89 8.50 -15.42
CA GLU A 148 5.29 7.35 -16.23
C GLU A 148 6.76 7.42 -16.55
N LEU A 149 7.44 6.28 -16.47
CA LEU A 149 8.85 6.12 -16.80
C LEU A 149 8.94 5.03 -17.88
N TYR A 150 9.74 5.27 -18.91
CA TYR A 150 9.82 4.41 -20.09
C TYR A 150 11.20 3.73 -20.19
N PRO A 151 11.41 2.57 -19.50
CA PRO A 151 12.64 1.79 -19.63
C PRO A 151 12.82 1.23 -21.04
N SER A 152 11.72 0.99 -21.76
CA SER A 152 11.72 0.53 -23.15
C SER A 152 10.49 1.03 -23.89
N LYS A 153 10.48 0.86 -25.22
CA LYS A 153 9.30 1.19 -26.06
C LYS A 153 8.02 0.47 -25.61
N ARG A 154 8.17 -0.74 -25.05
CA ARG A 154 7.05 -1.59 -24.65
C ARG A 154 6.77 -1.62 -23.16
N THR A 155 7.68 -1.15 -22.32
CA THR A 155 7.53 -1.21 -20.85
C THR A 155 7.32 0.16 -20.28
N VAL A 156 6.27 0.32 -19.48
CA VAL A 156 5.94 1.54 -18.74
C VAL A 156 5.96 1.22 -17.26
N VAL A 157 6.82 1.89 -16.50
CA VAL A 157 6.76 1.91 -15.04
C VAL A 157 5.97 3.14 -14.62
N ARG A 158 4.99 2.98 -13.75
CA ARG A 158 4.08 4.05 -13.41
C ARG A 158 3.90 4.20 -11.91
N PHE A 159 3.85 5.46 -11.47
CA PHE A 159 3.52 5.89 -10.12
C PHE A 159 2.34 6.86 -10.20
N ASP A 160 1.30 6.59 -9.42
CA ASP A 160 0.12 7.44 -9.30
C ASP A 160 0.00 7.91 -7.86
N ALA A 161 -0.28 9.18 -7.66
CA ALA A 161 -0.67 9.73 -6.36
C ALA A 161 -1.90 10.61 -6.54
N GLY A 162 -2.86 10.48 -5.64
CA GLY A 162 -4.09 11.24 -5.76
C GLY A 162 -4.99 11.17 -4.53
N ASP A 163 -6.12 11.83 -4.66
CA ASP A 163 -7.20 11.87 -3.70
C ASP A 163 -8.41 11.11 -4.25
N THR A 164 -8.79 10.04 -3.58
CA THR A 164 -10.00 9.27 -3.87
C THR A 164 -11.13 9.76 -2.96
N VAL A 165 -12.01 10.56 -3.51
CA VAL A 165 -13.19 11.07 -2.81
C VAL A 165 -14.27 10.00 -2.79
N LEU A 166 -14.66 9.55 -1.59
CA LEU A 166 -15.73 8.58 -1.37
C LEU A 166 -17.00 9.28 -0.90
N ARG A 167 -18.13 8.97 -1.53
CA ARG A 167 -19.45 9.41 -1.07
C ARG A 167 -20.08 8.36 -0.15
N HIS A 168 -20.14 8.69 1.14
CA HIS A 168 -20.87 7.91 2.14
C HIS A 168 -22.35 8.30 2.13
N PRO A 169 -23.30 7.36 1.97
CA PRO A 169 -24.72 7.67 2.01
C PRO A 169 -25.18 8.12 3.41
N ALA A 170 -26.33 8.75 3.50
CA ALA A 170 -26.96 9.05 4.78
C ALA A 170 -27.23 7.76 5.57
N ARG A 171 -26.99 7.76 6.88
CA ARG A 171 -27.10 6.60 7.76
C ARG A 171 -27.71 6.97 9.11
N PHE A 172 -28.29 5.96 9.79
CA PHE A 172 -28.62 6.08 11.20
C PHE A 172 -27.36 6.26 12.05
N ASN A 173 -27.45 7.16 13.05
CA ASN A 173 -26.37 7.41 13.99
C ASN A 173 -26.26 6.23 14.98
N LEU A 174 -25.17 5.44 14.87
CA LEU A 174 -24.94 4.24 15.69
C LEU A 174 -24.18 4.53 17.00
N VAL A 175 -23.59 5.71 17.14
CA VAL A 175 -22.63 6.01 18.20
C VAL A 175 -23.27 6.77 19.38
N SER A 176 -24.40 7.42 19.16
CA SER A 176 -25.10 8.14 20.22
C SER A 176 -26.55 7.71 20.32
N ILE A 177 -27.04 7.49 21.54
CA ILE A 177 -28.45 7.51 21.85
C ILE A 177 -28.98 8.84 21.32
N PRO A 178 -30.03 8.85 20.47
CA PRO A 178 -30.55 10.09 19.90
C PRO A 178 -30.84 11.10 21.02
N THR A 179 -30.03 12.16 21.08
CA THR A 179 -30.33 13.31 21.92
C THR A 179 -31.03 14.35 21.05
N PRO A 180 -31.82 15.27 21.62
CA PRO A 180 -32.43 16.34 20.84
C PRO A 180 -31.45 17.21 20.05
N ALA A 181 -30.16 17.17 20.42
CA ALA A 181 -29.08 17.91 19.77
C ALA A 181 -28.41 17.17 18.59
N GLU A 182 -28.58 15.84 18.45
CA GLU A 182 -28.00 15.07 17.36
C GLU A 182 -29.09 14.35 16.53
N PRO A 183 -29.14 14.58 15.20
CA PRO A 183 -30.13 13.93 14.37
C PRO A 183 -29.94 12.43 14.37
N ALA A 184 -31.03 11.65 14.44
CA ALA A 184 -31.02 10.19 14.33
C ALA A 184 -30.46 9.71 12.99
N ILE A 185 -30.47 10.55 11.96
CA ILE A 185 -29.93 10.28 10.62
C ILE A 185 -28.81 11.27 10.35
N ARG A 186 -27.60 10.77 10.15
CA ARG A 186 -26.47 11.58 9.65
C ARG A 186 -26.61 11.78 8.14
N PRO A 187 -26.42 13.02 7.65
CA PRO A 187 -26.48 13.29 6.21
C PRO A 187 -25.35 12.58 5.46
N ALA A 188 -25.53 12.46 4.14
CA ALA A 188 -24.45 11.96 3.28
C ALA A 188 -23.21 12.86 3.39
N LYS A 189 -22.03 12.23 3.41
CA LYS A 189 -20.73 12.91 3.53
C LYS A 189 -19.79 12.47 2.43
N TYR A 190 -18.91 13.39 2.06
CA TYR A 190 -17.76 13.09 1.21
C TYR A 190 -16.51 13.01 2.08
N LYS A 191 -15.69 11.98 1.83
CA LYS A 191 -14.41 11.78 2.52
C LYS A 191 -13.29 11.73 1.51
N HIS A 192 -12.22 12.44 1.81
CA HIS A 192 -10.98 12.49 1.05
C HIS A 192 -10.06 11.37 1.50
N ASN A 193 -9.55 10.58 0.59
CA ASN A 193 -8.74 9.40 0.87
C ASN A 193 -7.51 9.40 -0.02
N PHE A 194 -6.34 9.48 0.58
CA PHE A 194 -5.09 9.42 -0.18
C PHE A 194 -4.94 8.03 -0.81
N GLN A 195 -4.65 8.00 -2.11
CA GLN A 195 -4.34 6.79 -2.86
C GLN A 195 -2.97 6.92 -3.52
N PHE A 196 -2.14 5.90 -3.32
CA PHE A 196 -0.88 5.73 -4.02
C PHE A 196 -0.89 4.39 -4.75
N THR A 197 -0.48 4.41 -6.03
CA THR A 197 -0.40 3.21 -6.87
C THR A 197 0.93 3.18 -7.60
N ALA A 198 1.56 2.01 -7.63
CA ALA A 198 2.79 1.80 -8.37
C ALA A 198 2.72 0.48 -9.14
N GLY A 199 3.14 0.50 -10.42
CA GLY A 199 3.00 -0.69 -11.26
C GLY A 199 3.82 -0.66 -12.53
N VAL A 200 3.69 -1.76 -13.26
CA VAL A 200 4.34 -1.97 -14.56
C VAL A 200 3.28 -2.33 -15.59
N SER A 201 3.36 -1.69 -16.75
CA SER A 201 2.47 -1.95 -17.89
C SER A 201 3.28 -2.29 -19.12
N PHE A 202 2.67 -3.07 -20.00
CA PHE A 202 3.20 -3.41 -21.31
C PHE A 202 2.32 -2.82 -22.38
N ARG A 203 2.95 -2.16 -23.35
CA ARG A 203 2.33 -1.62 -24.56
C ARG A 203 2.19 -2.71 -25.60
N LEU A 204 0.97 -2.85 -26.12
CA LEU A 204 0.64 -3.77 -27.20
C LEU A 204 0.55 -2.99 -28.50
N GLY A 205 1.17 -3.50 -29.58
CA GLY A 205 1.17 -2.89 -30.90
C GLY A 205 2.28 -1.87 -31.16
N ASP A 206 2.20 -1.19 -32.31
CA ASP A 206 3.15 -0.17 -32.72
C ASP A 206 2.65 1.21 -32.31
N PHE A 207 3.36 1.83 -31.38
CA PHE A 207 3.12 3.22 -31.02
C PHE A 207 3.75 4.13 -32.10
N PRO A 208 2.94 4.95 -32.80
CA PRO A 208 3.49 5.85 -33.80
C PRO A 208 4.38 6.90 -33.16
N ASP A 209 5.51 7.17 -33.77
CA ASP A 209 6.46 8.25 -33.45
C ASP A 209 7.08 8.21 -32.05
N GLU A 210 7.39 7.05 -31.54
CA GLU A 210 8.22 6.96 -30.35
C GLU A 210 9.70 6.80 -30.72
N ASP A 211 10.38 7.92 -30.90
CA ASP A 211 11.82 8.02 -30.68
C ASP A 211 12.13 7.88 -29.17
N VAL A 212 11.59 6.81 -28.53
CA VAL A 212 12.06 6.41 -27.24
C VAL A 212 13.46 5.88 -27.47
N THR A 213 14.44 6.74 -27.26
CA THR A 213 15.84 6.32 -27.21
C THR A 213 15.91 5.16 -26.23
N THR A 214 16.16 3.99 -26.77
CA THR A 214 16.33 2.75 -26.00
C THR A 214 17.19 3.04 -24.80
N GLY A 215 16.75 2.65 -23.61
CA GLY A 215 17.42 2.88 -22.35
C GLY A 215 18.93 2.66 -22.53
N GLY A 216 19.69 3.67 -22.18
CA GLY A 216 21.13 3.69 -22.47
C GLY A 216 21.79 2.46 -21.87
N GLU A 217 22.81 1.99 -22.55
CA GLU A 217 23.71 0.95 -22.09
C GLU A 217 24.04 1.17 -20.61
N GLN A 218 23.84 0.13 -19.82
CA GLN A 218 24.00 0.19 -18.38
C GLN A 218 25.46 0.54 -18.06
N ASP A 219 25.68 1.71 -17.48
CA ASP A 219 27.03 2.09 -17.04
C ASP A 219 27.41 1.22 -15.82
N ARG A 220 28.13 0.14 -16.09
CA ARG A 220 28.55 -0.87 -15.11
C ARG A 220 29.60 -0.35 -14.12
N THR A 221 30.13 0.84 -14.36
CA THR A 221 31.16 1.45 -13.50
C THR A 221 30.59 2.11 -12.25
N ARG A 222 29.29 2.42 -12.23
CA ARG A 222 28.65 3.13 -11.12
C ARG A 222 28.38 2.22 -9.94
N ARG A 223 29.08 2.49 -8.85
CA ARG A 223 29.02 1.66 -7.65
C ARG A 223 28.02 2.11 -6.62
N PHE A 224 27.62 3.38 -6.63
CA PHE A 224 26.73 3.94 -5.62
C PHE A 224 25.35 4.23 -6.20
N GLU A 225 24.32 3.96 -5.40
CA GLU A 225 22.94 4.27 -5.73
C GLU A 225 22.27 4.90 -4.49
N ALA A 226 21.54 5.99 -4.70
CA ALA A 226 20.67 6.58 -3.69
C ALA A 226 19.24 6.61 -4.22
N GLY A 227 18.26 6.32 -3.38
CA GLY A 227 16.86 6.28 -3.82
C GLY A 227 15.88 6.73 -2.75
N ALA A 228 14.74 7.24 -3.20
CA ALA A 228 13.56 7.50 -2.39
C ALA A 228 12.45 6.53 -2.74
N GLN A 229 11.64 6.16 -1.76
CA GLN A 229 10.59 5.16 -1.94
C GLN A 229 9.35 5.45 -1.09
N PHE A 230 8.21 5.04 -1.61
CA PHE A 230 7.00 4.79 -0.83
C PHE A 230 7.02 3.33 -0.38
N THR A 231 6.63 3.08 0.87
CA THR A 231 6.60 1.74 1.46
C THR A 231 5.28 1.52 2.20
N SER A 232 4.80 0.29 2.18
CA SER A 232 3.64 -0.16 2.96
C SER A 232 4.04 -1.39 3.75
N LEU A 233 3.94 -1.33 5.06
CA LEU A 233 4.23 -2.42 5.98
C LEU A 233 2.93 -2.92 6.61
N VAL A 234 2.58 -4.18 6.37
CA VAL A 234 1.43 -4.83 7.01
C VAL A 234 1.89 -5.35 8.36
N VAL A 235 1.59 -4.63 9.43
CA VAL A 235 2.04 -4.96 10.79
C VAL A 235 1.05 -5.90 11.46
N GLU A 236 1.57 -6.99 12.03
CA GLU A 236 0.86 -7.82 12.99
C GLU A 236 1.32 -7.45 14.42
N PRO A 237 0.46 -6.79 15.22
CA PRO A 237 0.86 -6.25 16.51
C PRO A 237 1.09 -7.33 17.57
N SER A 238 1.79 -6.98 18.63
CA SER A 238 1.84 -7.75 19.85
C SER A 238 0.82 -7.23 20.87
N ILE A 239 0.45 -8.05 21.87
CA ILE A 239 -0.50 -7.68 22.95
C ILE A 239 -0.07 -6.40 23.67
N ASN A 240 1.23 -6.12 23.76
CA ASN A 240 1.76 -4.89 24.39
C ASN A 240 1.35 -3.60 23.69
N GLN A 241 0.88 -3.69 22.46
CA GLN A 241 0.55 -2.51 21.66
C GLN A 241 -0.93 -2.19 21.73
N SER A 242 -1.75 -3.11 22.26
CA SER A 242 -3.18 -2.86 22.46
C SER A 242 -3.84 -3.86 23.37
N LEU A 243 -4.65 -3.39 24.31
CA LEU A 243 -5.54 -4.19 25.15
C LEU A 243 -6.85 -4.57 24.45
N SER A 244 -7.13 -4.01 23.29
CA SER A 244 -8.37 -4.30 22.54
C SER A 244 -8.15 -5.45 21.55
N ALA A 245 -9.05 -6.45 21.56
CA ALA A 245 -9.01 -7.56 20.61
C ALA A 245 -9.12 -7.11 19.13
N SER A 246 -9.73 -5.95 18.89
CA SER A 246 -9.80 -5.35 17.55
C SER A 246 -8.44 -4.79 17.08
N ALA A 247 -7.61 -4.33 18.00
CA ALA A 247 -6.29 -3.79 17.69
C ALA A 247 -5.19 -4.87 17.55
N LEU A 248 -5.50 -6.13 17.81
CA LEU A 248 -4.60 -7.27 17.53
C LEU A 248 -4.63 -7.75 16.07
N ARG A 249 -5.36 -7.06 15.21
CA ARG A 249 -5.44 -7.41 13.78
C ARG A 249 -4.30 -6.77 12.99
N LYS A 250 -3.97 -7.41 11.85
CA LYS A 250 -3.00 -6.86 10.89
C LYS A 250 -3.49 -5.53 10.33
N HIS A 251 -2.61 -4.53 10.34
CA HIS A 251 -2.83 -3.21 9.77
C HIS A 251 -1.76 -2.89 8.75
N THR A 252 -2.08 -2.04 7.79
CA THR A 252 -1.10 -1.50 6.86
C THR A 252 -0.67 -0.12 7.31
N GLU A 253 0.63 0.05 7.47
CA GLU A 253 1.26 1.33 7.78
C GLU A 253 1.93 1.86 6.51
N PRO A 254 1.43 2.97 5.93
CA PRO A 254 2.07 3.63 4.81
C PRO A 254 3.23 4.48 5.29
N GLY A 255 4.28 4.54 4.49
CA GLY A 255 5.48 5.29 4.86
C GLY A 255 6.31 5.72 3.66
N PHE A 256 7.33 6.50 3.96
CA PHE A 256 8.33 6.96 3.01
C PHE A 256 9.71 6.58 3.53
N GLY A 257 10.61 6.31 2.63
CA GLY A 257 11.95 5.92 3.00
C GLY A 257 13.01 6.36 2.00
N GLY A 258 14.23 6.17 2.44
CA GLY A 258 15.42 6.34 1.63
C GLY A 258 16.28 5.10 1.66
N ARG A 259 17.02 4.88 0.59
CA ARG A 259 17.93 3.76 0.44
C ARG A 259 19.25 4.25 -0.14
N PHE A 260 20.32 3.65 0.38
CA PHE A 260 21.67 3.75 -0.17
C PHE A 260 22.16 2.35 -0.50
N THR A 261 22.72 2.18 -1.71
CA THR A 261 23.22 0.90 -2.20
C THR A 261 24.67 1.05 -2.65
N PHE A 262 25.52 0.11 -2.26
CA PHE A 262 26.88 -0.03 -2.73
C PHE A 262 27.03 -1.34 -3.51
N ASN A 263 27.23 -1.25 -4.81
CA ASN A 263 27.39 -2.38 -5.72
C ASN A 263 28.83 -2.91 -5.60
N LEU A 264 28.98 -4.10 -4.99
CA LEU A 264 30.27 -4.80 -4.91
C LEU A 264 30.64 -5.38 -6.27
N THR A 265 29.64 -6.01 -6.91
CA THR A 265 29.73 -6.58 -8.26
C THR A 265 28.44 -6.27 -9.04
N GLU A 266 28.32 -6.75 -10.26
CA GLU A 266 27.05 -6.67 -11.02
C GLU A 266 25.91 -7.45 -10.36
N SER A 267 26.26 -8.49 -9.59
CA SER A 267 25.29 -9.41 -9.00
C SER A 267 25.11 -9.26 -7.50
N ILE A 268 26.03 -8.59 -6.80
CA ILE A 268 26.03 -8.47 -5.34
C ILE A 268 26.15 -7.00 -4.94
N ALA A 269 25.28 -6.56 -4.03
CA ALA A 269 25.33 -5.23 -3.47
C ALA A 269 25.00 -5.23 -1.97
N LEU A 270 25.56 -4.25 -1.25
CA LEU A 270 25.18 -3.90 0.11
C LEU A 270 24.15 -2.78 0.09
N GLU A 271 23.21 -2.83 1.00
CA GLU A 271 22.12 -1.86 1.11
C GLU A 271 21.93 -1.38 2.54
N ALA A 272 21.70 -0.08 2.71
CA ALA A 272 21.17 0.54 3.91
C ALA A 272 19.85 1.22 3.57
N GLU A 273 18.80 0.96 4.37
CA GLU A 273 17.47 1.50 4.15
C GLU A 273 16.89 2.04 5.45
N GLY A 274 16.26 3.22 5.38
CA GLY A 274 15.51 3.82 6.47
C GLY A 274 14.11 4.18 6.01
N ASN A 275 13.08 3.77 6.77
CA ASN A 275 11.68 4.05 6.49
C ASN A 275 11.02 4.72 7.69
N TYR A 276 10.17 5.70 7.41
CA TYR A 276 9.32 6.42 8.35
C TYR A 276 7.87 6.19 7.97
N PHE A 277 7.09 5.62 8.90
CA PHE A 277 5.66 5.42 8.73
C PHE A 277 4.92 6.46 9.55
N THR A 278 4.07 7.23 8.88
CA THR A 278 3.49 8.47 9.40
C THR A 278 2.39 8.25 10.43
N ARG A 279 1.87 7.03 10.51
CA ARG A 279 0.75 6.67 11.37
C ARG A 279 1.02 5.34 12.04
N THR A 280 0.43 5.16 13.21
CA THR A 280 0.32 3.84 13.82
C THR A 280 -0.95 3.79 14.65
N GLN A 281 -1.74 2.75 14.43
CA GLN A 281 -2.95 2.50 15.23
C GLN A 281 -2.62 1.91 16.61
N PHE A 282 -1.35 1.68 16.91
CA PHE A 282 -0.89 1.01 18.12
C PHE A 282 -0.29 1.94 19.16
N SER A 283 -0.24 3.22 18.85
CA SER A 283 0.29 4.22 19.77
C SER A 283 -0.72 5.32 20.06
N THR A 284 -0.31 6.30 20.85
CA THR A 284 -1.06 7.56 21.00
C THR A 284 -1.20 8.27 19.65
N ASP A 285 -2.09 9.25 19.55
CA ASP A 285 -2.40 10.00 18.32
C ASP A 285 -1.16 10.53 17.56
N ASP A 286 -0.04 10.75 18.27
CA ASP A 286 1.22 11.21 17.67
C ASP A 286 2.29 10.12 17.51
N GLY A 287 1.95 8.83 17.56
CA GLY A 287 2.90 7.75 17.42
C GLY A 287 3.29 7.48 15.97
N HIS A 288 4.55 7.05 15.78
CA HIS A 288 5.14 6.74 14.47
C HIS A 288 5.91 5.44 14.52
N ILE A 289 6.18 4.85 13.34
CA ILE A 289 7.09 3.71 13.23
C ILE A 289 8.32 4.16 12.46
N PHE A 290 9.50 3.81 12.98
CA PHE A 290 10.77 3.89 12.29
C PHE A 290 11.32 2.51 12.02
N GLN A 291 11.83 2.29 10.82
CA GLN A 291 12.50 1.06 10.44
C GLN A 291 13.88 1.41 9.89
N GLY A 292 14.90 0.74 10.42
CA GLY A 292 16.26 0.81 9.89
C GLY A 292 16.75 -0.59 9.55
N GLN A 293 17.30 -0.77 8.34
CA GLN A 293 17.74 -2.06 7.82
C GLN A 293 19.08 -1.93 7.11
N PHE A 294 19.95 -2.92 7.26
CA PHE A 294 21.21 -3.01 6.58
C PHE A 294 21.47 -4.45 6.16
N GLY A 295 21.87 -4.68 4.91
CA GLY A 295 22.12 -6.05 4.44
C GLY A 295 22.56 -6.08 2.99
N GLY A 296 22.18 -7.14 2.29
CA GLY A 296 22.60 -7.34 0.91
C GLY A 296 21.47 -7.73 -0.03
N LYS A 297 21.74 -7.54 -1.31
CA LYS A 297 20.98 -8.13 -2.39
C LYS A 297 21.90 -8.92 -3.32
N VAL A 298 21.39 -10.02 -3.85
CA VAL A 298 22.09 -10.90 -4.80
C VAL A 298 21.14 -11.23 -5.94
N GLY A 299 21.63 -11.14 -7.18
CA GLY A 299 20.79 -11.44 -8.34
C GLY A 299 21.47 -11.18 -9.66
N LYS A 300 20.66 -10.92 -10.67
CA LYS A 300 21.13 -10.70 -12.04
C LYS A 300 20.57 -9.41 -12.64
N ARG A 301 21.43 -8.66 -13.30
CA ARG A 301 21.10 -7.49 -14.11
C ARG A 301 21.05 -7.87 -15.58
N PHE A 302 20.00 -7.40 -16.23
CA PHE A 302 19.80 -7.44 -17.67
C PHE A 302 19.87 -6.00 -18.20
N ASP A 303 19.83 -5.82 -19.49
CA ASP A 303 20.01 -4.47 -20.12
C ASP A 303 19.00 -3.43 -19.61
N ARG A 304 17.75 -3.82 -19.37
CA ARG A 304 16.66 -2.90 -19.02
C ARG A 304 16.03 -3.16 -17.67
N TRP A 305 16.32 -4.26 -17.05
CA TRP A 305 15.77 -4.65 -15.76
C TRP A 305 16.74 -5.54 -14.97
N GLY A 306 16.49 -5.70 -13.70
CA GLY A 306 17.25 -6.59 -12.83
C GLY A 306 16.32 -7.31 -11.87
N LEU A 307 16.71 -8.53 -11.46
CA LEU A 307 16.01 -9.34 -10.47
C LEU A 307 16.99 -9.78 -9.39
N PHE A 308 16.63 -9.51 -8.13
CA PHE A 308 17.47 -9.82 -6.98
C PHE A 308 16.64 -10.41 -5.84
N GLY A 309 17.28 -11.29 -5.06
CA GLY A 309 16.88 -11.62 -3.71
C GLY A 309 17.56 -10.68 -2.72
N LYS A 310 16.89 -10.31 -1.65
CA LYS A 310 17.43 -9.47 -0.58
C LYS A 310 17.29 -10.12 0.79
N ALA A 311 18.24 -9.80 1.68
CA ALA A 311 18.15 -10.12 3.10
C ALA A 311 18.78 -8.97 3.91
N ARG A 312 18.01 -8.33 4.79
CA ARG A 312 18.40 -7.12 5.53
C ARG A 312 17.98 -7.23 6.99
N PRO A 313 18.87 -7.64 7.89
CA PRO A 313 18.67 -7.46 9.34
C PRO A 313 18.52 -5.98 9.68
N GLY A 314 17.81 -5.69 10.78
CA GLY A 314 17.57 -4.34 11.22
C GLY A 314 16.73 -4.24 12.47
N PHE A 315 16.01 -3.15 12.59
CA PHE A 315 15.07 -2.91 13.69
C PHE A 315 13.82 -2.19 13.22
N VAL A 316 12.75 -2.36 13.99
CA VAL A 316 11.53 -1.56 13.91
C VAL A 316 11.28 -0.92 15.27
N ALA A 317 11.11 0.39 15.30
CA ALA A 317 10.85 1.18 16.49
C ALA A 317 9.43 1.74 16.45
N PHE A 318 8.62 1.40 17.46
CA PHE A 318 7.29 1.97 17.68
C PHE A 318 7.39 3.05 18.73
N THR A 319 7.08 4.30 18.35
CA THR A 319 7.15 5.44 19.28
C THR A 319 5.82 5.64 20.00
N ARG A 320 5.84 6.27 21.18
CA ARG A 320 4.69 6.64 22.00
C ARG A 320 3.72 5.48 22.30
N VAL A 321 4.25 4.28 22.47
CA VAL A 321 3.48 3.10 22.89
C VAL A 321 3.11 3.23 24.36
N PHE A 322 1.84 3.01 24.71
CA PHE A 322 1.38 3.01 26.09
C PHE A 322 2.05 1.90 26.91
N ASP A 323 2.57 2.25 28.07
CA ASP A 323 3.07 1.27 29.05
C ASP A 323 1.97 0.90 30.05
N PHE A 324 1.06 0.05 29.62
CA PHE A 324 -0.06 -0.39 30.46
C PHE A 324 0.36 -1.12 31.72
N LEU A 325 1.56 -1.73 31.74
CA LEU A 325 2.06 -2.43 32.91
C LEU A 325 2.47 -1.48 34.03
N GLN A 326 2.96 -0.29 33.69
CA GLN A 326 3.24 0.76 34.65
C GLN A 326 1.99 1.64 34.92
N GLY A 327 1.11 1.81 33.96
CA GLY A 327 -0.09 2.63 34.07
C GLY A 327 -1.07 2.16 35.16
N ALA A 328 -1.14 0.88 35.43
CA ALA A 328 -1.96 0.34 36.54
C ALA A 328 -1.52 0.86 37.93
N GLN A 329 -0.31 1.39 38.05
CA GLN A 329 0.25 1.92 39.28
C GLN A 329 0.26 3.46 39.35
N THR A 330 0.09 4.16 38.26
CA THR A 330 0.30 5.62 38.14
C THR A 330 -0.99 6.47 37.95
N GLY A 331 -2.17 5.84 37.96
CA GLY A 331 -3.43 6.57 37.76
C GLY A 331 -3.67 7.02 36.31
N PRO A 332 -4.32 8.16 36.05
CA PRO A 332 -4.77 8.53 34.72
C PRO A 332 -3.65 8.87 33.71
N ASN A 333 -2.42 9.06 34.17
CA ASN A 333 -1.26 9.37 33.33
C ASN A 333 -0.49 8.09 32.98
N ILE A 334 -0.90 7.39 31.91
CA ILE A 334 -0.19 6.22 31.43
C ILE A 334 1.10 6.66 30.71
N PRO A 335 2.30 6.25 31.18
CA PRO A 335 3.54 6.64 30.53
C PRO A 335 3.64 6.05 29.12
N VAL A 336 4.23 6.81 28.21
CA VAL A 336 4.50 6.40 26.82
C VAL A 336 6.00 6.20 26.61
N ARG A 337 6.37 5.19 25.83
CA ARG A 337 7.76 4.87 25.52
C ARG A 337 7.96 4.46 24.05
N THR A 338 9.21 4.48 23.62
CA THR A 338 9.61 3.90 22.32
C THR A 338 10.09 2.46 22.52
N ASN A 339 9.49 1.53 21.80
CA ASN A 339 9.86 0.12 21.81
C ASN A 339 10.62 -0.25 20.55
N TYR A 340 11.82 -0.81 20.71
CA TYR A 340 12.68 -1.29 19.63
C TYR A 340 12.61 -2.81 19.54
N TYR A 341 12.38 -3.33 18.34
CA TYR A 341 12.33 -4.76 18.06
C TYR A 341 13.30 -5.11 16.93
N PRO A 342 14.16 -6.12 17.09
CA PRO A 342 14.97 -6.61 15.99
C PRO A 342 14.08 -7.18 14.88
N SER A 343 14.51 -6.95 13.64
CA SER A 343 13.80 -7.41 12.46
C SER A 343 14.74 -7.99 11.41
N LEU A 344 14.18 -8.78 10.51
CA LEU A 344 14.84 -9.29 9.31
C LEU A 344 13.87 -9.14 8.14
N ASP A 345 14.24 -8.39 7.11
CA ASP A 345 13.50 -8.28 5.87
C ASP A 345 14.15 -9.20 4.81
N ALA A 346 13.38 -10.15 4.31
CA ALA A 346 13.81 -11.07 3.25
C ALA A 346 12.80 -11.08 2.12
N GLY A 347 13.27 -11.02 0.87
CA GLY A 347 12.34 -10.92 -0.27
C GLY A 347 13.00 -10.74 -1.61
N GLY A 348 12.20 -10.26 -2.58
CA GLY A 348 12.58 -10.01 -3.95
C GLY A 348 12.62 -8.52 -4.31
N VAL A 349 13.44 -8.21 -5.28
CA VAL A 349 13.63 -6.86 -5.83
C VAL A 349 13.59 -6.93 -7.35
N VAL A 350 12.82 -6.04 -7.95
CA VAL A 350 12.82 -5.83 -9.41
C VAL A 350 13.23 -4.39 -9.68
N GLU A 351 14.25 -4.22 -10.52
CA GLU A 351 14.74 -2.91 -10.96
C GLU A 351 14.46 -2.72 -12.44
N PHE A 352 14.03 -1.51 -12.84
CA PHE A 352 13.86 -1.10 -14.23
C PHE A 352 14.77 0.09 -14.51
N TYR A 353 15.64 -0.04 -15.49
CA TYR A 353 16.64 0.98 -15.83
C TYR A 353 16.09 1.92 -16.91
N ILE A 354 15.80 3.16 -16.50
CA ILE A 354 15.23 4.21 -17.36
C ILE A 354 16.34 4.88 -18.16
N SER A 355 17.51 5.02 -17.53
CA SER A 355 18.72 5.57 -18.12
C SER A 355 19.94 5.01 -17.40
N PRO A 356 21.19 5.30 -17.83
CA PRO A 356 22.38 4.88 -17.09
C PRO A 356 22.42 5.36 -15.63
N ARG A 357 21.70 6.45 -15.32
CA ARG A 357 21.68 7.06 -13.98
C ARG A 357 20.38 6.82 -13.21
N TRP A 358 19.24 6.63 -13.87
CA TRP A 358 17.94 6.56 -13.23
C TRP A 358 17.33 5.18 -13.35
N MET A 359 16.78 4.68 -12.24
CA MET A 359 16.02 3.44 -12.21
C MET A 359 14.76 3.59 -11.37
N ALA A 360 13.75 2.78 -11.72
CA ALA A 360 12.63 2.51 -10.84
C ALA A 360 12.83 1.15 -10.17
N ARG A 361 12.37 1.00 -8.93
CA ARG A 361 12.52 -0.21 -8.16
C ARG A 361 11.25 -0.58 -7.42
N PHE A 362 10.98 -1.89 -7.38
CA PHE A 362 9.90 -2.51 -6.64
C PHE A 362 10.48 -3.60 -5.74
N ASP A 363 10.13 -3.55 -4.46
CA ASP A 363 10.53 -4.51 -3.46
C ASP A 363 9.28 -5.20 -2.90
N VAL A 364 9.35 -6.50 -2.75
CA VAL A 364 8.38 -7.30 -1.98
C VAL A 364 9.15 -8.15 -1.00
N GLY A 365 8.76 -8.14 0.27
CA GLY A 365 9.46 -8.89 1.29
C GLY A 365 8.58 -9.23 2.49
N ASP A 366 9.09 -10.15 3.28
CA ASP A 366 8.59 -10.50 4.60
C ASP A 366 9.51 -9.85 5.64
N THR A 367 8.98 -8.85 6.34
CA THR A 367 9.66 -8.23 7.49
C THR A 367 9.28 -8.99 8.75
N MET A 368 10.14 -9.92 9.13
CA MET A 368 10.02 -10.69 10.38
C MET A 368 10.41 -9.81 11.56
N ILE A 369 9.46 -9.52 12.49
CA ILE A 369 9.70 -8.73 13.68
C ILE A 369 9.69 -9.65 14.90
N ARG A 370 10.76 -9.62 15.71
CA ARG A 370 10.89 -10.40 16.94
C ARG A 370 10.42 -9.57 18.12
N TYR A 371 9.21 -9.84 18.61
CA TYR A 371 8.66 -9.26 19.83
C TYR A 371 9.22 -9.97 21.06
N ARG A 372 9.51 -9.17 22.11
CA ARG A 372 10.02 -9.68 23.39
C ARG A 372 8.89 -10.31 24.20
N GLU A 373 9.28 -11.18 25.12
CA GLU A 373 8.40 -11.69 26.16
C GLU A 373 7.93 -10.56 27.07
N ILE A 374 6.68 -10.64 27.50
CA ILE A 374 6.06 -9.73 28.46
C ILE A 374 5.76 -10.49 29.73
N ARG A 375 6.31 -9.99 30.83
CA ARG A 375 6.03 -10.51 32.15
C ARG A 375 5.33 -9.47 32.99
N ILE A 376 4.33 -9.90 33.77
CA ILE A 376 3.70 -9.11 34.82
C ILE A 376 4.22 -9.61 36.15
N GLN A 377 4.67 -8.69 36.98
CA GLN A 377 5.07 -9.02 38.33
C GLN A 377 3.84 -8.93 39.24
N GLY A 378 3.34 -10.07 39.68
CA GLY A 378 2.35 -10.14 40.76
C GLY A 378 3.02 -9.99 42.14
N SER A 379 2.23 -9.94 43.20
CA SER A 379 2.71 -9.76 44.58
C SER A 379 3.64 -10.89 45.08
N THR A 380 3.49 -12.09 44.55
CA THR A 380 4.24 -13.29 44.96
C THR A 380 4.93 -14.03 43.83
N GLN A 381 4.46 -13.89 42.57
CA GLN A 381 5.02 -14.59 41.42
C GLN A 381 4.92 -13.71 40.13
N SER A 382 5.86 -13.89 39.20
CA SER A 382 5.80 -13.29 37.89
C SER A 382 5.08 -14.21 36.91
N PHE A 383 4.15 -13.65 36.14
CA PHE A 383 3.41 -14.38 35.10
C PHE A 383 3.83 -13.89 33.70
N ILE A 384 3.97 -14.83 32.77
CA ILE A 384 4.18 -14.50 31.37
C ILE A 384 2.82 -14.12 30.75
N LEU A 385 2.62 -12.84 30.45
CA LEU A 385 1.42 -12.37 29.75
C LEU A 385 1.48 -12.74 28.28
N GLN A 386 2.67 -12.63 27.66
CA GLN A 386 2.91 -13.00 26.28
C GLN A 386 4.32 -13.59 26.14
N PRO A 387 4.47 -14.79 25.55
CA PRO A 387 5.79 -15.32 25.21
C PRO A 387 6.42 -14.50 24.07
N GLY A 388 7.74 -14.48 24.02
CA GLY A 388 8.46 -13.89 22.92
C GLY A 388 8.12 -14.59 21.59
N GLN A 389 7.77 -13.82 20.56
CA GLN A 389 7.29 -14.37 19.29
C GLN A 389 7.85 -13.60 18.10
N THR A 390 7.99 -14.29 16.96
CA THR A 390 8.31 -13.67 15.68
C THR A 390 7.04 -13.55 14.86
N ARG A 391 6.77 -12.37 14.30
CA ARG A 391 5.63 -12.10 13.42
C ARG A 391 6.11 -11.79 12.02
N HIS A 392 5.38 -12.33 11.05
CA HIS A 392 5.63 -12.16 9.63
C HIS A 392 4.80 -11.01 9.07
N ASN A 393 5.44 -10.02 8.47
CA ASN A 393 4.83 -8.77 8.05
C ASN A 393 5.17 -8.50 6.59
N LEU A 394 4.17 -8.54 5.70
CA LEU A 394 4.37 -8.21 4.29
C LEU A 394 4.79 -6.73 4.16
N GLN A 395 5.88 -6.48 3.47
CA GLN A 395 6.33 -5.15 3.09
C GLN A 395 6.38 -5.03 1.58
N LEU A 396 5.77 -3.96 1.06
CA LEU A 396 5.82 -3.57 -0.34
C LEU A 396 6.45 -2.19 -0.43
N SER A 397 7.48 -2.04 -1.26
CA SER A 397 8.10 -0.73 -1.49
C SER A 397 8.25 -0.47 -2.99
N SER A 398 8.10 0.78 -3.39
CA SER A 398 8.29 1.21 -4.76
C SER A 398 8.90 2.61 -4.79
N GLY A 399 9.87 2.82 -5.66
CA GLY A 399 10.60 4.09 -5.65
C GLY A 399 11.49 4.32 -6.86
N ILE A 400 12.21 5.42 -6.79
CA ILE A 400 13.14 5.87 -7.83
C ILE A 400 14.53 5.92 -7.22
N GLY A 401 15.52 5.47 -7.97
CA GLY A 401 16.94 5.51 -7.59
C GLY A 401 17.79 6.22 -8.62
N PHE A 402 18.83 6.84 -8.12
CA PHE A 402 19.87 7.51 -8.90
C PHE A 402 21.22 6.84 -8.66
N ARG A 403 21.96 6.59 -9.74
CA ARG A 403 23.27 5.96 -9.76
C ARG A 403 24.38 6.98 -10.01
N PHE A 404 25.46 6.90 -9.26
CA PHE A 404 26.62 7.80 -9.37
C PHE A 404 27.96 7.10 -9.07
#